data_633cd69ee8c86c8fa8de655a9c083abe
#
_entry.id   633cd69ee8c86c8fa8de655a9c083abe
#
_cell.length_a   1.000
_cell.length_b   1.000
_cell.length_c   1.000
_cell.angle_alpha   90.00
_cell.angle_beta   90.00
_cell.angle_gamma   90.00
#
_symmetry.space_group_name_H-M   'P 1'
#
loop_
_entity.id
_entity.type
_entity.pdbx_description
1 polymer ?
#
loop_
_entity_poly.entity_id
_entity_poly.type
_entity_poly.pdbx_seq_one_letter_code
_entity_poly.pdbx_strand_id
1 'polypeptide(L)'
;MDRSRIAILIPAFREAATIGAVVKAAREYADVIVVDDASPDETGAEAANAGAIVIRNETNLGYDGTLNRAFEEALSRGFAFAITMDADGEHNPALVNAFKVLLIEEAVPLVLGVRPRKQRFAEIVMGLYVRLRFGVKDILCGMKGYDMKLALANGGFDHTNSIGTELAINSLRRGTPFRQIPVSGTQRQDAPRFDRRLRANMRLLVA
;
A
#
# COMPACT_ATOMS: atom_id res chain seq x y z
N MET A 1 11.34 -18.12 5.71
CA MET A 1 10.59 -16.93 6.16
C MET A 1 9.88 -17.27 7.45
N ASP A 2 10.11 -16.50 8.48
CA ASP A 2 9.36 -16.59 9.73
C ASP A 2 7.93 -16.08 9.47
N ARG A 3 6.94 -16.96 9.55
CA ARG A 3 5.53 -16.66 9.25
C ARG A 3 4.86 -15.73 10.27
N SER A 4 5.53 -15.40 11.37
CA SER A 4 5.06 -14.38 12.30
C SER A 4 5.48 -12.96 11.89
N ARG A 5 6.46 -12.80 10.98
CA ARG A 5 7.02 -11.51 10.62
C ARG A 5 6.23 -10.80 9.52
N ILE A 6 5.71 -9.65 9.87
CA ILE A 6 4.95 -8.77 9.00
C ILE A 6 5.60 -7.38 8.95
N ALA A 7 5.67 -6.76 7.76
CA ALA A 7 6.12 -5.39 7.57
C ALA A 7 4.98 -4.48 7.12
N ILE A 8 4.95 -3.26 7.60
CA ILE A 8 4.13 -2.17 7.05
C ILE A 8 5.01 -1.41 6.06
N LEU A 9 4.58 -1.32 4.81
CA LEU A 9 5.30 -0.68 3.71
C LEU A 9 4.68 0.68 3.40
N ILE A 10 5.47 1.74 3.55
CA ILE A 10 4.99 3.13 3.39
C ILE A 10 5.83 3.82 2.31
N PRO A 11 5.28 4.05 1.10
CA PRO A 11 5.90 4.92 0.13
C PRO A 11 5.70 6.38 0.56
N ALA A 12 6.77 7.19 0.55
CA ALA A 12 6.72 8.57 1.03
C ALA A 12 7.42 9.53 0.08
N PHE A 13 6.75 10.64 -0.26
CA PHE A 13 7.34 11.75 -1.02
C PHE A 13 6.77 13.08 -0.53
N ARG A 14 7.61 13.93 0.06
CA ARG A 14 7.23 15.22 0.66
C ARG A 14 6.16 15.08 1.76
N GLU A 15 6.40 14.18 2.69
CA GLU A 15 5.50 13.88 3.80
C GLU A 15 6.13 14.19 5.18
N ALA A 16 7.09 15.12 5.25
CA ALA A 16 7.78 15.48 6.49
C ALA A 16 6.82 15.85 7.63
N ALA A 17 5.68 16.47 7.30
CA ALA A 17 4.70 16.89 8.31
C ALA A 17 3.90 15.74 8.93
N THR A 18 3.75 14.61 8.24
CA THR A 18 2.84 13.52 8.63
C THR A 18 3.56 12.23 8.97
N ILE A 19 4.65 11.92 8.26
CA ILE A 19 5.31 10.62 8.30
C ILE A 19 5.75 10.19 9.70
N GLY A 20 6.26 11.12 10.53
CA GLY A 20 6.71 10.82 11.89
C GLY A 20 5.58 10.29 12.78
N ALA A 21 4.40 10.91 12.71
CA ALA A 21 3.23 10.48 13.47
C ALA A 21 2.70 9.13 12.94
N VAL A 22 2.65 8.97 11.62
CA VAL A 22 2.20 7.73 10.96
C VAL A 22 3.09 6.56 11.36
N VAL A 23 4.41 6.72 11.30
CA VAL A 23 5.38 5.69 11.67
C VAL A 23 5.25 5.32 13.14
N LYS A 24 5.19 6.31 14.06
CA LYS A 24 5.04 6.05 15.50
C LYS A 24 3.81 5.19 15.79
N ALA A 25 2.68 5.55 15.22
CA ALA A 25 1.43 4.81 15.41
C ALA A 25 1.46 3.42 14.74
N ALA A 26 2.04 3.28 13.56
CA ALA A 26 2.13 2.01 12.85
C ALA A 26 3.06 1.01 13.55
N ARG A 27 4.17 1.48 14.13
CA ARG A 27 5.15 0.65 14.84
C ARG A 27 4.60 -0.06 16.09
N GLU A 28 3.51 0.38 16.64
CA GLU A 28 2.82 -0.35 17.71
C GLU A 28 2.30 -1.72 17.27
N TYR A 29 2.16 -1.93 15.97
CA TYR A 29 1.53 -3.13 15.40
C TYR A 29 2.50 -4.04 14.65
N ALA A 30 3.51 -3.48 13.95
CA ALA A 30 4.48 -4.24 13.17
C ALA A 30 5.72 -3.41 12.85
N ASP A 31 6.77 -4.05 12.28
CA ASP A 31 7.92 -3.34 11.71
C ASP A 31 7.49 -2.44 10.56
N VAL A 32 8.03 -1.22 10.50
CA VAL A 32 7.71 -0.24 9.46
C VAL A 32 8.91 -0.02 8.55
N ILE A 33 8.71 -0.21 7.26
CA ILE A 33 9.64 0.13 6.19
C ILE A 33 9.09 1.35 5.45
N VAL A 34 9.83 2.45 5.47
CA VAL A 34 9.52 3.66 4.70
C VAL A 34 10.49 3.74 3.52
N VAL A 35 9.97 3.89 2.32
CA VAL A 35 10.79 4.25 1.17
C VAL A 35 10.55 5.72 0.83
N ASP A 36 11.57 6.54 1.09
CA ASP A 36 11.60 7.96 0.74
C ASP A 36 11.98 8.12 -0.74
N ASP A 37 11.02 8.56 -1.54
CA ASP A 37 11.12 8.65 -2.99
C ASP A 37 11.86 9.93 -3.46
N ALA A 38 13.09 10.11 -2.98
CA ALA A 38 13.93 11.29 -3.23
C ALA A 38 13.25 12.61 -2.80
N SER A 39 12.65 12.64 -1.62
CA SER A 39 12.01 13.85 -1.08
C SER A 39 13.03 14.97 -0.90
N PRO A 40 12.71 16.22 -1.30
CA PRO A 40 13.57 17.38 -1.07
C PRO A 40 13.47 17.95 0.36
N ASP A 41 12.52 17.45 1.17
CA ASP A 41 12.28 17.81 2.56
C ASP A 41 12.78 16.73 3.54
N GLU A 42 12.53 16.90 4.83
CA GLU A 42 13.01 16.02 5.89
C GLU A 42 12.19 14.70 6.03
N THR A 43 11.43 14.29 5.00
CA THR A 43 10.58 13.10 5.05
C THR A 43 11.33 11.87 5.54
N GLY A 44 12.50 11.58 4.98
CA GLY A 44 13.30 10.41 5.37
C GLY A 44 13.85 10.52 6.80
N ALA A 45 14.31 11.72 7.21
CA ALA A 45 14.82 11.96 8.55
C ALA A 45 13.71 11.82 9.61
N GLU A 46 12.53 12.38 9.38
CA GLU A 46 11.39 12.26 10.28
C GLU A 46 10.91 10.81 10.41
N ALA A 47 10.91 10.04 9.32
CA ALA A 47 10.60 8.61 9.36
C ALA A 47 11.62 7.81 10.19
N ALA A 48 12.93 8.10 10.01
CA ALA A 48 14.00 7.45 10.77
C ALA A 48 13.94 7.81 12.26
N ASN A 49 13.73 9.08 12.60
CA ASN A 49 13.57 9.56 13.97
C ASN A 49 12.36 8.91 14.68
N ALA A 50 11.31 8.62 13.91
CA ALA A 50 10.15 7.87 14.39
C ALA A 50 10.41 6.37 14.53
N GLY A 51 11.57 5.87 14.04
CA GLY A 51 12.07 4.51 14.19
C GLY A 51 11.68 3.56 13.08
N ALA A 52 11.37 4.05 11.88
CA ALA A 52 11.20 3.20 10.70
C ALA A 52 12.57 2.70 10.18
N ILE A 53 12.53 1.60 9.46
CA ILE A 53 13.59 1.22 8.54
C ILE A 53 13.41 2.10 7.30
N VAL A 54 14.34 3.00 7.03
CA VAL A 54 14.24 3.95 5.92
C VAL A 54 15.16 3.57 4.79
N ILE A 55 14.61 3.50 3.59
CA ILE A 55 15.34 3.40 2.32
C ILE A 55 15.08 4.68 1.54
N ARG A 56 16.12 5.29 0.98
CA ARG A 56 15.99 6.46 0.13
C ARG A 56 16.30 6.11 -1.32
N ASN A 57 15.41 6.49 -2.23
CA ASN A 57 15.68 6.43 -3.66
C ASN A 57 16.62 7.56 -4.09
N GLU A 58 17.47 7.33 -5.07
CA GLU A 58 18.33 8.35 -5.64
C GLU A 58 17.56 9.37 -6.49
N THR A 59 16.50 8.88 -7.15
CA THR A 59 15.60 9.69 -7.98
C THR A 59 14.16 9.31 -7.66
N ASN A 60 13.21 10.21 -7.99
CA ASN A 60 11.80 9.93 -7.80
C ASN A 60 11.31 8.86 -8.79
N LEU A 61 10.93 7.69 -8.27
CA LEU A 61 10.44 6.54 -9.02
C LEU A 61 8.91 6.51 -9.15
N GLY A 62 8.22 7.39 -8.43
CA GLY A 62 6.77 7.39 -8.31
C GLY A 62 6.25 6.29 -7.39
N TYR A 63 4.93 6.28 -7.20
CA TYR A 63 4.26 5.42 -6.21
C TYR A 63 4.58 3.92 -6.40
N ASP A 64 4.45 3.42 -7.63
CA ASP A 64 4.63 2.00 -7.94
C ASP A 64 6.10 1.57 -7.82
N GLY A 65 7.03 2.38 -8.35
CA GLY A 65 8.47 2.12 -8.22
C GLY A 65 8.92 2.14 -6.76
N THR A 66 8.37 3.04 -5.96
CA THR A 66 8.67 3.15 -4.53
C THR A 66 8.14 1.94 -3.75
N LEU A 67 6.94 1.47 -4.07
CA LEU A 67 6.41 0.23 -3.48
C LEU A 67 7.18 -1.01 -3.93
N ASN A 68 7.61 -1.12 -5.21
CA ASN A 68 8.48 -2.21 -5.64
C ASN A 68 9.71 -2.31 -4.74
N ARG A 69 10.37 -1.17 -4.50
CA ARG A 69 11.54 -1.10 -3.63
C ARG A 69 11.24 -1.54 -2.19
N ALA A 70 10.05 -1.15 -1.67
CA ALA A 70 9.61 -1.55 -0.34
C ALA A 70 9.36 -3.07 -0.24
N PHE A 71 8.76 -3.68 -1.27
CA PHE A 71 8.57 -5.12 -1.33
C PHE A 71 9.89 -5.89 -1.45
N GLU A 72 10.82 -5.42 -2.28
CA GLU A 72 12.18 -5.99 -2.39
C GLU A 72 12.90 -5.98 -1.05
N GLU A 73 12.86 -4.86 -0.33
CA GLU A 73 13.48 -4.75 0.99
C GLU A 73 12.82 -5.67 2.01
N ALA A 74 11.48 -5.75 2.02
CA ALA A 74 10.78 -6.66 2.91
C ALA A 74 11.13 -8.13 2.63
N LEU A 75 11.24 -8.52 1.36
CA LEU A 75 11.68 -9.86 0.96
C LEU A 75 13.12 -10.14 1.39
N SER A 76 14.05 -9.21 1.17
CA SER A 76 15.46 -9.36 1.56
C SER A 76 15.64 -9.56 3.06
N ARG A 77 14.79 -8.92 3.87
CA ARG A 77 14.77 -9.04 5.33
C ARG A 77 13.97 -10.25 5.85
N GLY A 78 13.41 -11.07 4.96
CA GLY A 78 12.70 -12.30 5.31
C GLY A 78 11.31 -12.10 5.91
N PHE A 79 10.66 -10.97 5.68
CA PHE A 79 9.26 -10.80 6.04
C PHE A 79 8.37 -11.74 5.23
N ALA A 80 7.42 -12.39 5.90
CA ALA A 80 6.48 -13.31 5.26
C ALA A 80 5.22 -12.62 4.73
N PHE A 81 4.87 -11.51 5.35
CA PHE A 81 3.69 -10.70 4.99
C PHE A 81 4.04 -9.22 4.90
N ALA A 82 3.30 -8.51 4.06
CA ALA A 82 3.38 -7.06 3.95
C ALA A 82 1.99 -6.43 4.01
N ILE A 83 1.90 -5.25 4.62
CA ILE A 83 0.72 -4.38 4.56
C ILE A 83 1.17 -3.05 3.98
N THR A 84 0.60 -2.63 2.85
CA THR A 84 0.83 -1.28 2.31
C THR A 84 -0.01 -0.25 3.06
N MET A 85 0.54 0.93 3.30
CA MET A 85 -0.15 2.04 3.96
C MET A 85 0.38 3.37 3.43
N ASP A 86 -0.49 4.37 3.25
CA ASP A 86 -0.08 5.68 2.77
C ASP A 86 0.55 6.54 3.89
N ALA A 87 1.44 7.48 3.52
CA ALA A 87 2.21 8.31 4.45
C ALA A 87 1.45 9.54 4.98
N ASP A 88 0.25 9.83 4.45
CA ASP A 88 -0.51 11.05 4.68
C ASP A 88 -1.42 11.03 5.93
N GLY A 89 -1.44 9.89 6.64
CA GLY A 89 -2.24 9.71 7.85
C GLY A 89 -3.74 9.44 7.60
N GLU A 90 -4.18 9.24 6.36
CA GLU A 90 -5.57 8.87 6.10
C GLU A 90 -5.94 7.50 6.64
N HIS A 91 -5.00 6.56 6.70
CA HIS A 91 -5.23 5.21 7.20
C HIS A 91 -5.10 5.13 8.73
N ASN A 92 -6.09 4.52 9.39
CA ASN A 92 -6.00 4.21 10.81
C ASN A 92 -5.05 3.01 11.05
N PRO A 93 -3.88 3.20 11.72
CA PRO A 93 -2.93 2.12 11.95
C PRO A 93 -3.48 0.95 12.78
N ALA A 94 -4.49 1.16 13.62
CA ALA A 94 -5.12 0.09 14.40
C ALA A 94 -5.73 -1.01 13.53
N LEU A 95 -6.08 -0.69 12.27
CA LEU A 95 -6.56 -1.68 11.29
C LEU A 95 -5.51 -2.75 10.96
N VAL A 96 -4.23 -2.48 11.17
CA VAL A 96 -3.15 -3.46 10.99
C VAL A 96 -3.44 -4.76 11.75
N ASN A 97 -4.03 -4.69 12.94
CA ASN A 97 -4.42 -5.89 13.70
C ASN A 97 -5.42 -6.76 12.93
N ALA A 98 -6.44 -6.15 12.31
CA ALA A 98 -7.42 -6.91 11.53
C ALA A 98 -6.78 -7.56 10.29
N PHE A 99 -5.83 -6.86 9.64
CA PHE A 99 -5.05 -7.46 8.55
C PHE A 99 -4.18 -8.62 9.03
N LYS A 100 -3.52 -8.49 10.19
CA LYS A 100 -2.69 -9.57 10.79
C LYS A 100 -3.50 -10.82 11.07
N VAL A 101 -4.68 -10.70 11.69
CA VAL A 101 -5.57 -11.83 11.94
C VAL A 101 -5.87 -12.57 10.64
N LEU A 102 -6.29 -11.86 9.60
CA LEU A 102 -6.62 -12.49 8.32
C LEU A 102 -5.40 -13.12 7.63
N LEU A 103 -4.26 -12.42 7.59
CA LEU A 103 -3.06 -12.91 6.90
C LEU A 103 -2.40 -14.08 7.63
N ILE A 104 -2.29 -14.00 8.95
CA ILE A 104 -1.49 -14.95 9.75
C ILE A 104 -2.36 -16.07 10.31
N GLU A 105 -3.47 -15.73 11.00
CA GLU A 105 -4.29 -16.70 11.72
C GLU A 105 -5.27 -17.41 10.79
N GLU A 106 -5.94 -16.67 9.90
CA GLU A 106 -6.85 -17.25 8.90
C GLU A 106 -6.16 -17.70 7.61
N ALA A 107 -4.85 -17.42 7.48
CA ALA A 107 -4.03 -17.75 6.32
C ALA A 107 -4.60 -17.25 4.97
N VAL A 108 -5.28 -16.10 4.98
CA VAL A 108 -5.80 -15.44 3.78
C VAL A 108 -4.65 -14.69 3.08
N PRO A 109 -4.25 -15.09 1.87
CA PRO A 109 -3.04 -14.57 1.23
C PRO A 109 -3.17 -13.13 0.71
N LEU A 110 -4.39 -12.65 0.49
CA LEU A 110 -4.69 -11.30 -0.02
C LEU A 110 -5.81 -10.65 0.79
N VAL A 111 -5.52 -9.49 1.38
CA VAL A 111 -6.51 -8.69 2.11
C VAL A 111 -6.60 -7.31 1.50
N LEU A 112 -7.80 -6.88 1.12
CA LEU A 112 -8.05 -5.61 0.44
C LEU A 112 -8.80 -4.65 1.35
N GLY A 113 -8.28 -3.44 1.53
CA GLY A 113 -9.01 -2.37 2.18
C GLY A 113 -10.15 -1.84 1.30
N VAL A 114 -11.24 -1.41 1.92
CA VAL A 114 -12.39 -0.82 1.23
C VAL A 114 -12.71 0.53 1.84
N ARG A 115 -12.51 1.60 1.08
CA ARG A 115 -12.84 2.98 1.51
C ARG A 115 -14.35 3.20 1.50
N PRO A 116 -14.89 4.01 2.39
CA PRO A 116 -16.33 4.28 2.46
C PRO A 116 -16.86 5.06 1.26
N ARG A 117 -16.01 5.86 0.60
CA ARG A 117 -16.38 6.69 -0.56
C ARG A 117 -15.33 6.60 -1.67
N LYS A 118 -15.80 6.52 -2.92
CA LYS A 118 -14.98 6.66 -4.13
C LYS A 118 -14.96 8.13 -4.55
N GLN A 119 -13.78 8.65 -4.88
CA GLN A 119 -13.58 10.08 -5.07
C GLN A 119 -13.64 10.53 -6.54
N ARG A 120 -13.48 9.62 -7.53
CA ARG A 120 -13.32 9.97 -8.95
C ARG A 120 -14.18 9.10 -9.86
N PHE A 121 -14.61 9.68 -11.00
CA PHE A 121 -15.42 8.95 -11.99
C PHE A 121 -14.70 7.70 -12.55
N ALA A 122 -13.40 7.79 -12.88
CA ALA A 122 -12.63 6.64 -13.35
C ALA A 122 -12.53 5.53 -12.29
N GLU A 123 -12.50 5.88 -11.00
CA GLU A 123 -12.56 4.91 -9.88
C GLU A 123 -13.90 4.16 -9.86
N ILE A 124 -14.99 4.80 -10.29
CA ILE A 124 -16.32 4.17 -10.37
C ILE A 124 -16.32 3.13 -11.49
N VAL A 125 -15.79 3.48 -12.66
CA VAL A 125 -15.74 2.56 -13.83
C VAL A 125 -14.85 1.35 -13.53
N MET A 126 -13.63 1.58 -13.04
CA MET A 126 -12.72 0.51 -12.63
C MET A 126 -13.34 -0.32 -11.50
N GLY A 127 -13.94 0.33 -10.51
CA GLY A 127 -14.61 -0.33 -9.41
C GLY A 127 -15.77 -1.22 -9.86
N LEU A 128 -16.54 -0.81 -10.88
CA LEU A 128 -17.61 -1.64 -11.44
C LEU A 128 -17.04 -2.88 -12.13
N TYR A 129 -16.00 -2.72 -12.94
CA TYR A 129 -15.33 -3.84 -13.61
C TYR A 129 -14.79 -4.88 -12.61
N VAL A 130 -13.97 -4.46 -11.62
CA VAL A 130 -13.39 -5.40 -10.65
C VAL A 130 -14.45 -6.02 -9.74
N ARG A 131 -15.55 -5.30 -9.46
CA ARG A 131 -16.67 -5.82 -8.69
C ARG A 131 -17.42 -6.93 -9.44
N LEU A 132 -17.72 -6.71 -10.72
CA LEU A 132 -18.41 -7.71 -11.55
C LEU A 132 -17.53 -8.92 -11.84
N ARG A 133 -16.21 -8.70 -12.06
CA ARG A 133 -15.29 -9.78 -12.46
C ARG A 133 -14.75 -10.59 -11.29
N PHE A 134 -14.51 -9.95 -10.13
CA PHE A 134 -13.81 -10.54 -9.00
C PHE A 134 -14.55 -10.39 -7.66
N GLY A 135 -15.66 -9.68 -7.59
CA GLY A 135 -16.37 -9.38 -6.33
C GLY A 135 -15.65 -8.34 -5.43
N VAL A 136 -14.65 -7.62 -5.96
CA VAL A 136 -13.87 -6.63 -5.23
C VAL A 136 -14.58 -5.29 -5.23
N LYS A 137 -14.75 -4.69 -4.03
CA LYS A 137 -15.45 -3.41 -3.86
C LYS A 137 -14.55 -2.20 -4.12
N ASP A 138 -13.27 -2.27 -3.73
CA ASP A 138 -12.30 -1.17 -3.91
C ASP A 138 -10.89 -1.73 -4.10
N ILE A 139 -10.41 -1.75 -5.34
CA ILE A 139 -9.05 -2.20 -5.67
C ILE A 139 -8.01 -1.09 -5.50
N LEU A 140 -8.45 0.18 -5.49
CA LEU A 140 -7.60 1.36 -5.45
C LEU A 140 -7.29 1.86 -4.03
N CYS A 141 -7.83 1.21 -3.00
CA CYS A 141 -7.44 1.53 -1.63
C CYS A 141 -5.94 1.29 -1.43
N GLY A 142 -5.21 2.26 -0.86
CA GLY A 142 -3.77 2.14 -0.59
C GLY A 142 -3.45 1.07 0.46
N MET A 143 -4.38 0.77 1.37
CA MET A 143 -4.17 -0.23 2.41
C MET A 143 -4.54 -1.63 1.92
N LYS A 144 -3.54 -2.48 1.71
CA LYS A 144 -3.67 -3.87 1.26
C LYS A 144 -2.68 -4.76 2.01
N GLY A 145 -3.08 -6.00 2.28
CA GLY A 145 -2.24 -7.01 2.91
C GLY A 145 -1.92 -8.16 1.96
N TYR A 146 -0.68 -8.64 1.98
CA TYR A 146 -0.18 -9.65 1.07
C TYR A 146 0.66 -10.72 1.79
N ASP A 147 0.43 -12.01 1.49
CA ASP A 147 1.48 -13.02 1.64
C ASP A 147 2.57 -12.71 0.61
N MET A 148 3.82 -12.59 1.04
CA MET A 148 4.96 -12.21 0.17
C MET A 148 5.22 -13.22 -0.96
N LYS A 149 4.69 -14.43 -0.85
CA LYS A 149 4.69 -15.42 -1.95
C LYS A 149 3.96 -14.92 -3.18
N LEU A 150 2.95 -14.03 -3.02
CA LEU A 150 2.24 -13.44 -4.15
C LEU A 150 3.16 -12.52 -4.94
N ALA A 151 3.97 -11.70 -4.26
CA ALA A 151 4.96 -10.83 -4.91
C ALA A 151 6.05 -11.64 -5.62
N LEU A 152 6.54 -12.70 -4.97
CA LEU A 152 7.50 -13.62 -5.61
C LEU A 152 6.93 -14.28 -6.87
N ALA A 153 5.69 -14.78 -6.81
CA ALA A 153 5.02 -15.41 -7.95
C ALA A 153 4.67 -14.42 -9.07
N ASN A 154 4.58 -13.11 -8.76
CA ASN A 154 4.35 -12.05 -9.73
C ASN A 154 5.65 -11.49 -10.34
N GLY A 155 6.81 -11.82 -9.76
CA GLY A 155 8.11 -11.25 -10.13
C GLY A 155 8.32 -9.82 -9.59
N GLY A 156 7.49 -9.35 -8.65
CA GLY A 156 7.52 -8.02 -8.03
C GLY A 156 6.13 -7.53 -7.68
N PHE A 157 6.04 -6.26 -7.30
CA PHE A 157 4.77 -5.64 -6.91
C PHE A 157 4.03 -5.05 -8.12
N ASP A 158 4.71 -4.29 -8.97
CA ASP A 158 4.10 -3.60 -10.11
C ASP A 158 5.12 -3.40 -11.25
N HIS A 159 4.75 -3.77 -12.48
CA HIS A 159 5.58 -3.62 -13.70
C HIS A 159 4.95 -2.64 -14.71
N THR A 160 3.70 -2.26 -14.50
CA THR A 160 2.88 -1.52 -15.47
C THR A 160 2.50 -0.11 -15.03
N ASN A 161 3.00 0.34 -13.86
CA ASN A 161 2.62 1.60 -13.23
C ASN A 161 1.10 1.71 -13.03
N SER A 162 0.51 0.68 -12.46
CA SER A 162 -0.93 0.48 -12.30
C SER A 162 -1.52 1.10 -11.04
N ILE A 163 -0.81 2.04 -10.41
CA ILE A 163 -1.21 2.70 -9.16
C ILE A 163 -1.46 1.66 -8.04
N GLY A 164 -0.49 0.74 -7.87
CA GLY A 164 -0.51 -0.26 -6.81
C GLY A 164 -1.61 -1.31 -6.95
N THR A 165 -2.08 -1.60 -8.15
CA THR A 165 -3.16 -2.58 -8.37
C THR A 165 -2.71 -3.88 -9.02
N GLU A 166 -1.57 -3.92 -9.70
CA GLU A 166 -1.13 -5.06 -10.51
C GLU A 166 -1.03 -6.35 -9.70
N LEU A 167 -0.30 -6.34 -8.59
CA LEU A 167 -0.14 -7.54 -7.76
C LEU A 167 -1.49 -8.09 -7.29
N ALA A 168 -2.40 -7.20 -6.85
CA ALA A 168 -3.73 -7.60 -6.41
C ALA A 168 -4.55 -8.17 -7.57
N ILE A 169 -4.59 -7.50 -8.72
CA ILE A 169 -5.36 -7.96 -9.90
C ILE A 169 -4.81 -9.28 -10.43
N ASN A 170 -3.48 -9.43 -10.53
CA ASN A 170 -2.87 -10.68 -10.99
C ASN A 170 -3.11 -11.83 -10.01
N SER A 171 -3.11 -11.56 -8.71
CA SER A 171 -3.50 -12.55 -7.69
C SER A 171 -4.96 -12.97 -7.85
N LEU A 172 -5.88 -12.03 -8.05
CA LEU A 172 -7.29 -12.31 -8.29
C LEU A 172 -7.52 -13.10 -9.60
N ARG A 173 -6.80 -12.77 -10.67
CA ARG A 173 -6.84 -13.52 -11.95
C ARG A 173 -6.39 -14.98 -11.79
N ARG A 174 -5.46 -15.24 -10.87
CA ARG A 174 -4.99 -16.60 -10.50
C ARG A 174 -5.93 -17.33 -9.55
N GLY A 175 -7.06 -16.72 -9.16
CA GLY A 175 -8.02 -17.32 -8.22
C GLY A 175 -7.56 -17.31 -6.76
N THR A 176 -6.63 -16.44 -6.40
CA THR A 176 -6.15 -16.30 -5.03
C THR A 176 -7.30 -15.96 -4.08
N PRO A 177 -7.49 -16.72 -2.97
CA PRO A 177 -8.45 -16.36 -1.94
C PRO A 177 -8.17 -14.98 -1.35
N PHE A 178 -9.22 -14.21 -1.10
CA PHE A 178 -9.08 -12.87 -0.53
C PHE A 178 -10.18 -12.53 0.47
N ARG A 179 -9.91 -11.51 1.29
CA ARG A 179 -10.90 -10.87 2.17
C ARG A 179 -10.88 -9.37 1.97
N GLN A 180 -11.97 -8.72 2.38
CA GLN A 180 -12.11 -7.27 2.31
C GLN A 180 -12.41 -6.70 3.69
N ILE A 181 -11.69 -5.63 4.08
CA ILE A 181 -11.86 -4.94 5.36
C ILE A 181 -12.30 -3.49 5.09
N PRO A 182 -13.35 -2.98 5.74
CA PRO A 182 -13.66 -1.56 5.71
C PRO A 182 -12.48 -0.75 6.29
N VAL A 183 -11.96 0.19 5.52
CA VAL A 183 -10.92 1.11 5.97
C VAL A 183 -11.58 2.44 6.29
N SER A 184 -11.78 2.71 7.59
CA SER A 184 -12.14 4.04 8.06
C SER A 184 -10.87 4.87 8.19
N GLY A 185 -10.83 6.03 7.55
CA GLY A 185 -9.70 6.95 7.63
C GLY A 185 -10.11 8.30 8.21
N THR A 186 -9.13 9.06 8.66
CA THR A 186 -9.24 10.47 8.98
C THR A 186 -9.25 11.28 7.68
N GLN A 187 -9.97 12.39 7.62
CA GLN A 187 -9.90 13.28 6.44
C GLN A 187 -8.49 13.86 6.33
N ARG A 188 -7.91 13.76 5.13
CA ARG A 188 -6.63 14.39 4.80
C ARG A 188 -6.72 15.90 5.04
N GLN A 189 -5.71 16.47 5.69
CA GLN A 189 -5.64 17.91 5.96
C GLN A 189 -5.14 18.72 4.76
N ASP A 190 -4.49 18.06 3.78
CA ASP A 190 -3.89 18.70 2.59
C ASP A 190 -4.60 18.35 1.29
N ALA A 191 -4.41 19.20 0.24
CA ALA A 191 -4.94 18.96 -1.10
C ALA A 191 -4.34 17.71 -1.76
N PRO A 192 -5.13 16.89 -2.50
CA PRO A 192 -4.63 15.69 -3.16
C PRO A 192 -3.49 16.01 -4.13
N ARG A 193 -2.31 15.36 -3.98
CA ARG A 193 -1.12 15.59 -4.83
C ARG A 193 -1.28 15.12 -6.27
N PHE A 194 -2.26 14.26 -6.57
CA PHE A 194 -2.63 13.86 -7.92
C PHE A 194 -3.57 14.87 -8.59
N ASP A 195 -3.14 16.14 -8.71
CA ASP A 195 -4.00 17.21 -9.23
C ASP A 195 -3.94 17.43 -10.75
N ARG A 196 -3.54 16.44 -11.53
CA ARG A 196 -3.82 16.42 -12.98
C ARG A 196 -4.86 15.36 -13.28
N ARG A 197 -6.11 15.67 -12.96
CA ARG A 197 -7.30 14.80 -13.08
C ARG A 197 -7.37 13.98 -14.39
N LEU A 198 -6.96 14.56 -15.51
CA LEU A 198 -6.95 13.89 -16.82
C LEU A 198 -5.89 12.78 -16.95
N ARG A 199 -4.64 13.01 -16.48
CA ARG A 199 -3.57 12.00 -16.56
C ARG A 199 -3.78 10.83 -15.61
N ALA A 200 -4.30 11.10 -14.40
CA ALA A 200 -4.64 10.05 -13.45
C ALA A 200 -5.81 9.19 -13.95
N ASN A 201 -6.84 9.82 -14.56
CA ASN A 201 -7.96 9.09 -15.15
C ASN A 201 -7.54 8.22 -16.34
N MET A 202 -6.61 8.69 -17.19
CA MET A 202 -6.09 7.87 -18.31
C MET A 202 -5.28 6.66 -17.84
N ARG A 203 -4.45 6.80 -16.81
CA ARG A 203 -3.69 5.66 -16.24
C ARG A 203 -4.60 4.59 -15.65
N LEU A 204 -5.70 4.98 -15.02
CA LEU A 204 -6.70 4.05 -14.48
C LEU A 204 -7.46 3.26 -15.56
N LEU A 205 -7.57 3.78 -16.78
CA LEU A 205 -8.25 3.10 -17.89
C LEU A 205 -7.32 2.16 -18.66
N VAL A 206 -6.01 2.29 -18.52
CA VAL A 206 -4.99 1.47 -19.20
C VAL A 206 -4.46 0.34 -18.28
N ALA A 207 -4.63 0.46 -16.96
CA ALA A 207 -4.29 -0.59 -15.98
C ALA A 207 -5.38 -1.67 -15.90
#